data_8acfd9a3b95fa833fe4e07c9b3978eec
#
_entry.id   8acfd9a3b95fa833fe4e07c9b3978eec
#
_cell.length_a   1.000
_cell.length_b   1.000
_cell.length_c   1.000
_cell.angle_alpha   90.00
_cell.angle_beta   90.00
_cell.angle_gamma   90.00
#
_symmetry.space_group_name_H-M   'P 1'
#
loop_
_entity.id
_entity.type
_entity.pdbx_description
1 polymer ?
#
loop_
_entity_poly.entity_id
_entity_poly.type
_entity_poly.pdbx_seq_one_letter_code
_entity_poly.pdbx_strand_id
1 'polypeptide(L)'
;MPGKEQVRLAFCDLAPDWDARDNYFTQALEHAGWEITFCNGPEEKPDFVLCGTFGFDFLKYDCCRIQFSGEDSWPDLNLYDYAMGFEVLDFDGRYLRLPLYAMRSSWAPALTKHTVPDEELLAKKKFCNFVVSNDYSNERNEFFAALNAHRPVDSGGGYMNNIGGGINSLLRMRTAAGRDIAPKKLWMPLPQPRCPFTGARRM
;
A
#
# COMPACT_ATOMS: atom_id res chain seq x y z
N MET A 1 -25.77 -23.92 7.08
CA MET A 1 -24.44 -23.31 6.93
C MET A 1 -24.24 -22.45 8.16
N PRO A 2 -23.09 -22.46 8.84
CA PRO A 2 -22.82 -21.48 9.88
C PRO A 2 -22.96 -20.09 9.24
N GLY A 3 -23.61 -19.15 9.94
CA GLY A 3 -23.74 -17.77 9.48
C GLY A 3 -22.35 -17.15 9.27
N LYS A 4 -22.23 -16.23 8.34
CA LYS A 4 -21.00 -15.44 8.18
C LYS A 4 -20.73 -14.70 9.49
N GLU A 5 -19.47 -14.67 9.90
CA GLU A 5 -19.07 -13.81 11.02
C GLU A 5 -19.25 -12.35 10.62
N GLN A 6 -19.79 -11.54 11.52
CA GLN A 6 -20.04 -10.12 11.25
C GLN A 6 -19.01 -9.26 11.97
N VAL A 7 -18.63 -8.16 11.35
CA VAL A 7 -17.71 -7.17 11.91
C VAL A 7 -18.21 -5.76 11.59
N ARG A 8 -18.14 -4.88 12.59
CA ARG A 8 -18.42 -3.45 12.46
C ARG A 8 -17.12 -2.70 12.32
N LEU A 9 -16.89 -2.11 11.16
CA LEU A 9 -15.61 -1.50 10.79
C LEU A 9 -15.77 -0.01 10.50
N ALA A 10 -14.92 0.81 11.11
CA ALA A 10 -14.75 2.21 10.78
C ALA A 10 -13.38 2.48 10.15
N PHE A 11 -13.28 3.57 9.42
CA PHE A 11 -12.04 4.10 8.85
C PHE A 11 -11.89 5.56 9.24
N CYS A 12 -10.69 6.00 9.61
CA CYS A 12 -10.40 7.41 9.86
C CYS A 12 -8.94 7.75 9.53
N ASP A 13 -8.66 9.03 9.40
CA ASP A 13 -7.31 9.58 9.22
C ASP A 13 -6.53 8.97 8.04
N LEU A 14 -7.21 8.45 7.04
CA LEU A 14 -6.67 7.94 5.79
C LEU A 14 -6.56 9.04 4.72
N ALA A 15 -5.96 8.71 3.58
CA ALA A 15 -5.85 9.65 2.47
C ALA A 15 -7.24 10.15 2.01
N PRO A 16 -7.36 11.41 1.52
CA PRO A 16 -8.65 12.00 1.16
C PRO A 16 -9.43 11.25 0.08
N ASP A 17 -8.75 10.48 -0.75
CA ASP A 17 -9.30 9.65 -1.83
C ASP A 17 -9.54 8.19 -1.41
N TRP A 18 -9.47 7.89 -0.12
CA TRP A 18 -9.69 6.54 0.40
C TRP A 18 -11.17 6.13 0.28
N ASP A 19 -11.40 5.04 -0.45
CA ASP A 19 -12.73 4.42 -0.49
C ASP A 19 -12.84 3.32 0.59
N ALA A 20 -13.68 3.54 1.59
CA ALA A 20 -13.91 2.59 2.67
C ALA A 20 -14.52 1.26 2.17
N ARG A 21 -15.22 1.27 1.04
CA ARG A 21 -15.91 0.09 0.49
C ARG A 21 -15.12 -0.68 -0.55
N ASP A 22 -14.13 -0.03 -1.19
CA ASP A 22 -13.28 -0.65 -2.21
C ASP A 22 -11.80 -0.42 -1.90
N ASN A 23 -11.28 -1.19 -0.96
CA ASN A 23 -9.88 -1.16 -0.58
C ASN A 23 -9.39 -2.57 -0.21
N TYR A 24 -8.07 -2.68 -0.02
CA TYR A 24 -7.42 -3.95 0.30
C TYR A 24 -8.00 -4.62 1.56
N PHE A 25 -8.23 -3.85 2.62
CA PHE A 25 -8.67 -4.42 3.92
C PHE A 25 -10.10 -4.91 3.85
N THR A 26 -10.99 -4.14 3.25
CA THR A 26 -12.37 -4.53 3.00
C THR A 26 -12.43 -5.81 2.18
N GLN A 27 -11.70 -5.85 1.07
CA GLN A 27 -11.64 -7.02 0.21
C GLN A 27 -11.01 -8.23 0.92
N ALA A 28 -10.01 -8.05 1.77
CA ALA A 28 -9.38 -9.13 2.52
C ALA A 28 -10.35 -9.75 3.55
N LEU A 29 -11.11 -8.93 4.26
CA LEU A 29 -12.13 -9.39 5.20
C LEU A 29 -13.26 -10.14 4.50
N GLU A 30 -13.78 -9.61 3.40
CA GLU A 30 -14.82 -10.26 2.60
C GLU A 30 -14.34 -11.60 2.04
N HIS A 31 -13.10 -11.66 1.56
CA HIS A 31 -12.48 -12.90 1.08
C HIS A 31 -12.30 -13.93 2.20
N ALA A 32 -12.02 -13.48 3.42
CA ALA A 32 -11.97 -14.33 4.60
C ALA A 32 -13.34 -14.78 5.10
N GLY A 33 -14.43 -14.32 4.48
CA GLY A 33 -15.80 -14.75 4.76
C GLY A 33 -16.53 -13.86 5.77
N TRP A 34 -15.97 -12.70 6.12
CA TRP A 34 -16.62 -11.74 7.00
C TRP A 34 -17.71 -10.94 6.27
N GLU A 35 -18.77 -10.63 6.98
CA GLU A 35 -19.78 -9.65 6.57
C GLU A 35 -19.52 -8.33 7.29
N ILE A 36 -19.28 -7.25 6.51
CA ILE A 36 -18.84 -5.97 7.06
C ILE A 36 -20.00 -5.01 7.16
N THR A 37 -20.22 -4.47 8.36
CA THR A 37 -21.05 -3.30 8.60
C THR A 37 -20.14 -2.08 8.73
N PHE A 38 -20.21 -1.17 7.77
CA PHE A 38 -19.42 0.07 7.79
C PHE A 38 -20.03 1.08 8.77
N CYS A 39 -19.18 1.61 9.66
CA CYS A 39 -19.54 2.65 10.62
C CYS A 39 -18.90 3.98 10.18
N ASN A 40 -19.70 5.06 10.21
CA ASN A 40 -19.27 6.38 9.78
C ASN A 40 -18.67 7.21 10.92
N GLY A 41 -18.81 6.76 12.17
CA GLY A 41 -18.30 7.44 13.33
C GLY A 41 -18.29 6.57 14.59
N PRO A 42 -17.67 7.08 15.68
CA PRO A 42 -17.56 6.34 16.94
C PRO A 42 -18.92 6.07 17.62
N GLU A 43 -19.93 6.89 17.37
CA GLU A 43 -21.29 6.74 17.89
C GLU A 43 -21.98 5.46 17.40
N GLU A 44 -21.58 4.97 16.24
CA GLU A 44 -22.07 3.70 15.70
C GLU A 44 -21.41 2.47 16.32
N LYS A 45 -20.48 2.68 17.26
CA LYS A 45 -19.81 1.62 18.03
C LYS A 45 -19.19 0.54 17.14
N PRO A 46 -18.19 0.86 16.32
CA PRO A 46 -17.45 -0.14 15.57
C PRO A 46 -16.70 -1.11 16.49
N ASP A 47 -16.47 -2.34 16.04
CA ASP A 47 -15.60 -3.30 16.72
C ASP A 47 -14.13 -2.92 16.54
N PHE A 48 -13.82 -2.38 15.34
CA PHE A 48 -12.48 -1.95 14.95
C PHE A 48 -12.56 -0.63 14.22
N VAL A 49 -11.52 0.18 14.40
CA VAL A 49 -11.25 1.33 13.54
C VAL A 49 -9.87 1.17 12.89
N LEU A 50 -9.83 1.24 11.56
CA LEU A 50 -8.59 1.27 10.80
C LEU A 50 -8.21 2.72 10.56
N CYS A 51 -7.04 3.11 11.09
CA CYS A 51 -6.59 4.48 11.18
C CYS A 51 -5.38 4.69 10.25
N GLY A 52 -5.41 5.77 9.49
CA GLY A 52 -4.24 6.24 8.74
C GLY A 52 -3.31 7.09 9.60
N THR A 53 -2.48 7.87 8.91
CA THR A 53 -1.48 8.77 9.53
C THR A 53 -1.78 10.25 9.29
N PHE A 54 -2.93 10.57 8.70
CA PHE A 54 -3.24 11.94 8.25
C PHE A 54 -4.16 12.72 9.19
N GLY A 55 -4.28 12.28 10.46
CA GLY A 55 -5.13 12.97 11.44
C GLY A 55 -5.04 12.37 12.84
N PHE A 56 -5.98 12.79 13.69
CA PHE A 56 -6.09 12.37 15.09
C PHE A 56 -7.53 11.98 15.45
N ASP A 57 -8.40 11.75 14.50
CA ASP A 57 -9.79 11.37 14.73
C ASP A 57 -9.90 9.99 15.38
N PHE A 58 -8.87 9.14 15.23
CA PHE A 58 -8.78 7.86 15.89
C PHE A 58 -8.92 7.96 17.42
N LEU A 59 -8.57 9.10 18.03
CA LEU A 59 -8.70 9.33 19.48
C LEU A 59 -10.16 9.36 19.97
N LYS A 60 -11.10 9.57 19.06
CA LYS A 60 -12.53 9.59 19.34
C LYS A 60 -13.15 8.19 19.50
N TYR A 61 -12.44 7.15 19.06
CA TYR A 61 -12.93 5.79 19.05
C TYR A 61 -12.54 5.03 20.31
N ASP A 62 -13.52 4.46 21.00
CA ASP A 62 -13.35 3.56 22.16
C ASP A 62 -13.53 2.10 21.72
N CYS A 63 -12.71 1.67 20.76
CA CYS A 63 -12.70 0.31 20.23
C CYS A 63 -11.26 -0.08 19.87
N CYS A 64 -11.05 -1.28 19.37
CA CYS A 64 -9.74 -1.71 18.90
C CYS A 64 -9.27 -0.82 17.74
N ARG A 65 -8.11 -0.15 17.92
CA ARG A 65 -7.50 0.76 16.96
C ARG A 65 -6.38 0.06 16.22
N ILE A 66 -6.47 0.03 14.90
CA ILE A 66 -5.47 -0.61 14.05
C ILE A 66 -4.88 0.47 13.15
N GLN A 67 -3.61 0.81 13.35
CA GLN A 67 -2.92 1.76 12.47
C GLN A 67 -2.49 1.07 11.18
N PHE A 68 -2.68 1.76 10.06
CA PHE A 68 -2.02 1.42 8.80
C PHE A 68 -1.21 2.62 8.30
N SER A 69 0.07 2.40 8.03
CA SER A 69 0.95 3.39 7.43
C SER A 69 1.56 2.85 6.14
N GLY A 70 1.34 3.60 5.05
CA GLY A 70 2.09 3.45 3.81
C GLY A 70 3.26 4.42 3.70
N GLU A 71 3.42 5.29 4.71
CA GLU A 71 4.46 6.29 4.80
C GLU A 71 5.63 5.81 5.66
N ASP A 72 6.77 6.48 5.56
CA ASP A 72 7.95 6.25 6.41
C ASP A 72 7.68 6.77 7.83
N SER A 73 6.87 6.04 8.56
CA SER A 73 6.47 6.38 9.93
C SER A 73 6.36 5.15 10.81
N TRP A 74 6.94 5.25 11.99
CA TRP A 74 6.85 4.19 12.99
C TRP A 74 5.51 4.24 13.70
N PRO A 75 4.90 3.07 13.99
CA PRO A 75 3.67 3.02 14.75
C PRO A 75 3.90 3.38 16.22
N ASP A 76 3.01 4.18 16.80
CA ASP A 76 2.96 4.37 18.25
C ASP A 76 1.99 3.38 18.90
N LEU A 77 2.52 2.24 19.32
CA LEU A 77 1.74 1.17 19.93
C LEU A 77 1.24 1.50 21.36
N ASN A 78 1.46 2.72 21.86
CA ASN A 78 0.76 3.24 23.04
C ASN A 78 -0.62 3.82 22.66
N LEU A 79 -0.80 4.24 21.41
CA LEU A 79 -2.03 4.84 20.91
C LEU A 79 -2.90 3.86 20.13
N TYR A 80 -2.28 2.81 19.57
CA TYR A 80 -2.93 1.80 18.75
C TYR A 80 -2.75 0.41 19.35
N ASP A 81 -3.78 -0.42 19.27
CA ASP A 81 -3.72 -1.81 19.72
C ASP A 81 -2.88 -2.67 18.79
N TYR A 82 -3.00 -2.42 17.49
CA TYR A 82 -2.25 -3.08 16.41
C TYR A 82 -1.80 -2.09 15.37
N ALA A 83 -0.77 -2.45 14.61
CA ALA A 83 -0.30 -1.64 13.51
C ALA A 83 0.13 -2.48 12.31
N MET A 84 0.02 -1.88 11.12
CA MET A 84 0.48 -2.43 9.86
C MET A 84 1.29 -1.38 9.09
N GLY A 85 2.42 -1.79 8.53
CA GLY A 85 3.31 -0.91 7.78
C GLY A 85 4.41 -1.70 7.09
N PHE A 86 5.42 -1.03 6.56
CA PHE A 86 6.48 -1.69 5.81
C PHE A 86 7.76 -1.94 6.61
N GLU A 87 7.85 -1.43 7.82
CA GLU A 87 9.00 -1.62 8.69
C GLU A 87 9.20 -3.09 9.07
N VAL A 88 10.45 -3.46 9.36
CA VAL A 88 10.78 -4.78 9.88
C VAL A 88 10.76 -4.70 11.40
N LEU A 89 9.59 -4.95 11.97
CA LEU A 89 9.36 -4.94 13.40
C LEU A 89 8.81 -6.29 13.86
N ASP A 90 9.27 -6.71 15.03
CA ASP A 90 8.65 -7.79 15.80
C ASP A 90 8.19 -7.21 17.13
N PHE A 91 6.89 -7.19 17.35
CA PHE A 91 6.27 -6.60 18.54
C PHE A 91 5.14 -7.47 19.06
N ASP A 92 5.49 -8.67 19.49
CA ASP A 92 4.59 -9.63 20.16
C ASP A 92 3.23 -9.82 19.47
N GLY A 93 3.24 -9.93 18.13
CA GLY A 93 2.04 -10.13 17.31
C GLY A 93 1.16 -8.88 17.14
N ARG A 94 1.54 -7.71 17.69
CA ARG A 94 0.80 -6.46 17.54
C ARG A 94 1.16 -5.69 16.27
N TYR A 95 2.19 -6.13 15.54
CA TYR A 95 2.59 -5.50 14.28
C TYR A 95 2.61 -6.52 13.14
N LEU A 96 2.02 -6.13 12.02
CA LEU A 96 2.06 -6.89 10.77
C LEU A 96 2.84 -6.09 9.72
N ARG A 97 3.92 -6.66 9.22
CA ARG A 97 4.59 -6.06 8.06
C ARG A 97 3.73 -6.21 6.81
N LEU A 98 3.19 -5.09 6.33
CA LEU A 98 2.33 -5.01 5.16
C LEU A 98 2.77 -3.87 4.23
N PRO A 99 3.85 -4.05 3.44
CA PRO A 99 4.31 -3.04 2.51
C PRO A 99 3.28 -2.77 1.41
N LEU A 100 3.21 -1.53 0.91
CA LEU A 100 2.26 -1.11 -0.13
C LEU A 100 2.28 -2.01 -1.37
N TYR A 101 3.44 -2.53 -1.76
CA TYR A 101 3.53 -3.43 -2.91
C TYR A 101 2.78 -4.75 -2.68
N ALA A 102 2.68 -5.23 -1.44
CA ALA A 102 1.96 -6.46 -1.10
C ALA A 102 0.43 -6.29 -1.19
N MET A 103 -0.06 -5.06 -1.12
CA MET A 103 -1.49 -4.74 -1.23
C MET A 103 -1.97 -4.63 -2.69
N ARG A 104 -1.06 -4.67 -3.66
CA ARG A 104 -1.39 -4.53 -5.08
C ARG A 104 -1.20 -5.85 -5.81
N SER A 105 -2.23 -6.30 -6.53
CA SER A 105 -2.14 -7.52 -7.36
C SER A 105 -1.08 -7.45 -8.46
N SER A 106 -0.66 -6.23 -8.84
CA SER A 106 0.38 -6.01 -9.87
C SER A 106 1.80 -6.37 -9.44
N TRP A 107 2.04 -6.66 -8.16
CA TRP A 107 3.37 -7.04 -7.68
C TRP A 107 3.74 -8.50 -7.94
N ALA A 108 2.74 -9.38 -8.13
CA ALA A 108 2.97 -10.81 -8.35
C ALA A 108 3.98 -11.11 -9.48
N PRO A 109 3.98 -10.41 -10.63
CA PRO A 109 5.01 -10.58 -11.64
C PRO A 109 6.42 -10.22 -11.17
N ALA A 110 6.57 -9.33 -10.21
CA ALA A 110 7.88 -8.94 -9.67
C ALA A 110 8.53 -10.04 -8.80
N LEU A 111 7.74 -10.99 -8.30
CA LEU A 111 8.27 -12.16 -7.59
C LEU A 111 8.90 -13.20 -8.53
N THR A 112 8.52 -13.17 -9.80
CA THR A 112 9.12 -14.04 -10.80
C THR A 112 10.46 -13.44 -11.19
N LYS A 113 11.57 -14.08 -10.81
CA LYS A 113 12.88 -13.69 -11.29
C LYS A 113 12.94 -13.89 -12.80
N HIS A 114 12.90 -12.79 -13.53
CA HIS A 114 13.24 -12.79 -14.95
C HIS A 114 14.75 -12.64 -15.07
N THR A 115 15.41 -13.66 -15.60
CA THR A 115 16.80 -13.53 -16.00
C THR A 115 16.80 -12.68 -17.27
N VAL A 116 17.30 -11.46 -17.16
CA VAL A 116 17.51 -10.60 -18.32
C VAL A 116 18.84 -11.02 -18.95
N PRO A 117 18.89 -11.39 -20.24
CA PRO A 117 20.13 -11.73 -20.91
C PRO A 117 21.15 -10.57 -20.85
N ASP A 118 22.43 -10.91 -20.75
CA ASP A 118 23.51 -9.92 -20.67
C ASP A 118 23.52 -8.98 -21.88
N GLU A 119 23.19 -9.49 -23.06
CA GLU A 119 23.09 -8.71 -24.30
C GLU A 119 22.02 -7.61 -24.16
N GLU A 120 20.87 -7.91 -23.53
CA GLU A 120 19.82 -6.93 -23.31
C GLU A 120 20.25 -5.86 -22.29
N LEU A 121 20.97 -6.26 -21.24
CA LEU A 121 21.51 -5.33 -20.25
C LEU A 121 22.56 -4.42 -20.86
N LEU A 122 23.47 -4.96 -21.66
CA LEU A 122 24.53 -4.21 -22.33
C LEU A 122 24.00 -3.31 -23.45
N ALA A 123 22.87 -3.65 -24.05
CA ALA A 123 22.20 -2.84 -25.07
C ALA A 123 21.53 -1.57 -24.50
N LYS A 124 21.40 -1.43 -23.17
CA LYS A 124 20.83 -0.23 -22.53
C LYS A 124 21.74 0.97 -22.74
N LYS A 125 21.21 1.99 -23.41
CA LYS A 125 21.99 3.21 -23.75
C LYS A 125 21.73 4.38 -22.81
N LYS A 126 20.64 4.33 -22.04
CA LYS A 126 20.26 5.39 -21.12
C LYS A 126 20.90 5.17 -19.76
N PHE A 127 21.41 6.24 -19.17
CA PHE A 127 22.15 6.19 -17.92
C PHE A 127 21.27 5.91 -16.72
N CYS A 128 20.24 6.74 -16.55
CA CYS A 128 19.38 6.70 -15.37
C CYS A 128 18.01 7.25 -15.70
N ASN A 129 17.00 6.87 -14.94
CA ASN A 129 15.69 7.50 -15.00
C ASN A 129 15.31 8.10 -13.63
N PHE A 130 14.42 9.11 -13.68
CA PHE A 130 13.87 9.75 -12.50
C PHE A 130 12.36 9.93 -12.69
N VAL A 131 11.57 9.45 -11.73
CA VAL A 131 10.11 9.48 -11.86
C VAL A 131 9.51 9.94 -10.54
N VAL A 132 9.11 11.19 -10.48
CA VAL A 132 8.47 11.79 -9.31
C VAL A 132 7.28 12.62 -9.72
N SER A 133 6.28 12.71 -8.83
CA SER A 133 5.04 13.45 -9.08
C SER A 133 5.05 14.86 -8.50
N ASN A 134 5.88 15.11 -7.48
CA ASN A 134 5.88 16.36 -6.70
C ASN A 134 7.31 16.80 -6.34
N ASP A 135 7.44 18.00 -5.79
CA ASP A 135 8.67 18.66 -5.40
C ASP A 135 8.99 18.62 -3.89
N TYR A 136 8.26 17.83 -3.11
CA TYR A 136 8.28 17.91 -1.64
C TYR A 136 9.60 17.52 -0.96
N SER A 137 10.52 16.83 -1.64
CA SER A 137 11.82 16.47 -1.08
C SER A 137 12.94 17.26 -1.74
N ASN A 138 13.53 18.20 -1.01
CA ASN A 138 14.64 19.01 -1.49
C ASN A 138 15.87 18.15 -1.80
N GLU A 139 16.23 17.23 -0.91
CA GLU A 139 17.39 16.35 -1.06
C GLU A 139 17.31 15.52 -2.36
N ARG A 140 16.12 14.97 -2.64
CA ARG A 140 15.88 14.23 -3.88
C ARG A 140 16.03 15.13 -5.11
N ASN A 141 15.51 16.33 -5.06
CA ASN A 141 15.53 17.29 -6.17
C ASN A 141 16.94 17.81 -6.43
N GLU A 142 17.71 18.10 -5.38
CA GLU A 142 19.10 18.50 -5.45
C GLU A 142 19.98 17.37 -5.99
N PHE A 143 19.76 16.14 -5.54
CA PHE A 143 20.46 14.96 -6.06
C PHE A 143 20.20 14.76 -7.55
N PHE A 144 18.91 14.88 -7.98
CA PHE A 144 18.58 14.82 -9.41
C PHE A 144 19.31 15.90 -10.20
N ALA A 145 19.31 17.14 -9.72
CA ALA A 145 19.97 18.25 -10.41
C ALA A 145 21.47 18.01 -10.55
N ALA A 146 22.15 17.58 -9.50
CA ALA A 146 23.57 17.26 -9.51
C ALA A 146 23.90 16.09 -10.44
N LEU A 147 23.10 15.02 -10.39
CA LEU A 147 23.30 13.84 -11.24
C LEU A 147 23.07 14.17 -12.72
N ASN A 148 22.01 14.94 -13.01
CA ASN A 148 21.67 15.36 -14.37
C ASN A 148 22.71 16.31 -14.98
N ALA A 149 23.37 17.13 -14.15
CA ALA A 149 24.48 17.96 -14.57
C ALA A 149 25.75 17.15 -14.93
N HIS A 150 25.98 16.03 -14.21
CA HIS A 150 27.07 15.12 -14.48
C HIS A 150 26.82 14.28 -15.75
N ARG A 151 25.63 13.73 -15.88
CA ARG A 151 25.21 12.92 -17.03
C ARG A 151 23.68 12.96 -17.17
N PRO A 152 23.13 13.16 -18.40
CA PRO A 152 21.69 13.27 -18.61
C PRO A 152 20.90 12.15 -17.99
N VAL A 153 19.88 12.51 -17.19
CA VAL A 153 18.92 11.63 -16.54
C VAL A 153 17.56 11.84 -17.20
N ASP A 154 16.93 10.77 -17.68
CA ASP A 154 15.59 10.85 -18.24
C ASP A 154 14.54 10.98 -17.13
N SER A 155 13.86 12.12 -17.04
CA SER A 155 12.79 12.37 -16.07
C SER A 155 11.43 12.33 -16.75
N GLY A 156 10.59 11.36 -16.33
CA GLY A 156 9.28 11.09 -16.94
C GLY A 156 8.09 11.20 -15.97
N GLY A 157 8.30 11.78 -14.79
CA GLY A 157 7.26 12.02 -13.80
C GLY A 157 6.44 13.28 -14.02
N GLY A 158 5.59 13.61 -13.07
CA GLY A 158 4.83 14.88 -13.08
C GLY A 158 5.69 16.11 -12.78
N TYR A 159 6.82 15.91 -12.07
CA TYR A 159 7.76 16.95 -11.71
C TYR A 159 9.10 16.75 -12.43
N MET A 160 9.75 17.86 -12.81
CA MET A 160 11.04 17.88 -13.56
C MET A 160 11.04 17.02 -14.83
N ASN A 161 9.92 16.93 -15.53
CA ASN A 161 9.81 16.14 -16.75
C ASN A 161 10.65 16.75 -17.87
N ASN A 162 11.58 15.96 -18.43
CA ASN A 162 12.47 16.39 -19.53
C ASN A 162 12.41 15.48 -20.77
N ILE A 163 11.52 14.47 -20.78
CA ILE A 163 11.37 13.54 -21.91
C ILE A 163 10.12 13.79 -22.75
N GLY A 164 9.36 14.87 -22.47
CA GLY A 164 8.22 15.29 -23.28
C GLY A 164 6.95 14.44 -23.14
N GLY A 165 6.88 13.57 -22.13
CA GLY A 165 5.71 12.73 -21.85
C GLY A 165 5.84 11.95 -20.57
N GLY A 166 4.72 11.46 -20.03
CA GLY A 166 4.76 10.62 -18.83
C GLY A 166 5.33 9.24 -19.15
N ILE A 167 5.99 8.64 -18.15
CA ILE A 167 6.56 7.27 -18.30
C ILE A 167 5.49 6.25 -18.69
N ASN A 168 4.25 6.48 -18.32
CA ASN A 168 3.10 5.67 -18.71
C ASN A 168 2.86 5.69 -20.24
N SER A 169 3.21 6.79 -20.94
CA SER A 169 3.10 6.83 -22.40
C SER A 169 4.16 5.97 -23.06
N LEU A 170 5.36 5.91 -22.49
CA LEU A 170 6.44 5.04 -22.96
C LEU A 170 6.16 3.56 -22.68
N LEU A 171 5.53 3.25 -21.56
CA LEU A 171 5.09 1.89 -21.22
C LEU A 171 3.95 1.43 -22.13
N ARG A 172 2.99 2.31 -22.46
CA ARG A 172 1.91 2.00 -23.43
C ARG A 172 2.45 1.74 -24.84
N MET A 173 3.50 2.40 -25.29
CA MET A 173 4.14 2.12 -26.57
C MET A 173 4.82 0.74 -26.63
N ARG A 174 5.27 0.21 -25.49
CA ARG A 174 5.81 -1.18 -25.43
C ARG A 174 4.72 -2.25 -25.35
N THR A 175 3.56 -1.94 -24.77
CA THR A 175 2.40 -2.87 -24.72
C THR A 175 1.63 -2.93 -26.03
N ALA A 176 1.74 -1.92 -26.91
CA ALA A 176 1.19 -1.98 -28.25
C ALA A 176 1.83 -3.08 -29.15
N ALA A 177 2.94 -3.67 -28.72
CA ALA A 177 3.54 -4.87 -29.32
C ALA A 177 2.94 -6.20 -28.80
N GLY A 178 1.69 -6.18 -28.40
CA GLY A 178 0.84 -7.39 -28.35
C GLY A 178 0.92 -8.27 -27.13
N ARG A 179 0.78 -7.72 -25.91
CA ARG A 179 0.24 -8.51 -24.78
C ARG A 179 -0.58 -7.60 -23.87
N ASP A 180 -1.89 -7.74 -23.92
CA ASP A 180 -2.81 -7.23 -22.89
C ASP A 180 -2.50 -7.94 -21.57
N ILE A 181 -1.81 -7.24 -20.67
CA ILE A 181 -1.78 -7.62 -19.27
C ILE A 181 -2.95 -6.91 -18.60
N ALA A 182 -4.15 -7.43 -18.86
CA ALA A 182 -5.27 -7.14 -17.99
C ALA A 182 -4.90 -7.66 -16.58
N PRO A 183 -5.06 -6.87 -15.52
CA PRO A 183 -4.80 -7.36 -14.17
C PRO A 183 -5.82 -8.45 -13.85
N LYS A 184 -5.43 -9.72 -14.01
CA LYS A 184 -6.17 -10.80 -13.38
C LYS A 184 -6.03 -10.57 -11.87
N LYS A 185 -7.17 -10.43 -11.18
CA LYS A 185 -7.24 -10.42 -9.72
C LYS A 185 -6.62 -11.73 -9.20
N LEU A 186 -5.35 -11.72 -8.91
CA LEU A 186 -4.66 -12.87 -8.36
C LEU A 186 -4.56 -12.64 -6.85
N TRP A 187 -5.58 -13.08 -6.13
CA TRP A 187 -5.52 -13.21 -4.68
C TRP A 187 -4.64 -14.42 -4.37
N MET A 188 -3.47 -14.18 -3.80
CA MET A 188 -2.77 -15.23 -3.08
C MET A 188 -3.33 -15.24 -1.66
N PRO A 189 -3.78 -16.40 -1.14
CA PRO A 189 -4.12 -16.50 0.27
C PRO A 189 -2.87 -16.20 1.09
N LEU A 190 -2.93 -15.15 1.90
CA LEU A 190 -1.95 -14.96 2.96
C LEU A 190 -1.98 -16.20 3.85
N PRO A 191 -0.83 -16.69 4.36
CA PRO A 191 -0.84 -17.72 5.37
C PRO A 191 -1.74 -17.24 6.49
N GLN A 192 -2.78 -18.04 6.82
CA GLN A 192 -3.79 -17.73 7.81
C GLN A 192 -3.08 -17.34 9.11
N PRO A 193 -3.07 -16.06 9.53
CA PRO A 193 -2.68 -15.76 10.89
C PRO A 193 -3.69 -16.49 11.77
N ARG A 194 -3.22 -17.32 12.69
CA ARG A 194 -4.09 -17.84 13.74
C ARG A 194 -4.61 -16.62 14.46
N CYS A 195 -5.88 -16.30 14.20
CA CYS A 195 -6.54 -15.18 14.83
C CYS A 195 -6.51 -15.41 16.35
N PRO A 196 -5.83 -14.58 17.17
CA PRO A 196 -5.80 -14.75 18.61
C PRO A 196 -7.15 -14.41 19.26
N PHE A 197 -8.15 -14.04 18.47
CA PHE A 197 -9.44 -13.55 18.94
C PHE A 197 -10.48 -14.62 19.30
N THR A 198 -10.17 -15.91 19.17
CA THR A 198 -11.07 -16.97 19.67
C THR A 198 -10.85 -17.16 21.17
N GLY A 199 -11.28 -16.21 22.01
CA GLY A 199 -11.18 -16.42 23.45
C GLY A 199 -11.52 -15.26 24.39
N ALA A 200 -11.64 -14.05 23.94
CA ALA A 200 -12.02 -12.95 24.82
C ALA A 200 -13.55 -12.88 24.98
N ARG A 201 -14.12 -13.75 25.80
CA ARG A 201 -15.42 -13.44 26.43
C ARG A 201 -15.18 -12.28 27.37
N ARG A 202 -15.88 -11.20 27.17
CA ARG A 202 -16.01 -10.10 28.14
C ARG A 202 -16.55 -10.71 29.45
N MET A 203 -15.84 -10.52 30.56
CA MET A 203 -16.43 -10.49 31.89
C MET A 203 -17.01 -9.10 32.12
#